data_861d0c8caa1d30a9f14f1b48d77c809e
#
_entry.id   861d0c8caa1d30a9f14f1b48d77c809e
#
_cell.length_a   1.000
_cell.length_b   1.000
_cell.length_c   1.000
_cell.angle_alpha   90.00
_cell.angle_beta   90.00
_cell.angle_gamma   90.00
#
_symmetry.space_group_name_H-M   'P 1'
#
loop_
_entity.id
_entity.type
_entity.pdbx_description
1 polymer ?
#
loop_
_entity_poly.entity_id
_entity_poly.type
_entity_poly.pdbx_seq_one_letter_code
_entity_poly.pdbx_strand_id
1 'polypeptide(L)'
;MIVTLTANPAIDRNVTVDRLVFEDRAYILSTRKAAGGRGINASCVIRAFGADTLAIAPCGGKSGKLLEEFLSSCGFAFELVRVRNEIRTNMTVADRNGLAIKLNEKGPELTATEVGRLEKTVRQHLKSASWPLLCGSLPPGVPADFYARLIHAASKQGVKTLLDADGEEFDAALDERPTVVTPNQQEAERLLNRVLLTRNHFQEAAERIRGMGAGSVVLSLGARGAMAALEDGSILEAVPPRVEALCPIGAGDALAAAYAWSLRRNPDPVDALRWGVAAGTASARLPGVSFASLDQTREVYQRVTTRRIA
;
A
#
# COMPACT_ATOMS: atom_id res chain seq x y z
N MET A 1 -13.86 8.31 -9.06
CA MET A 1 -13.67 7.59 -7.78
C MET A 1 -12.39 6.78 -7.86
N ILE A 2 -11.61 6.69 -6.78
CA ILE A 2 -10.45 5.77 -6.68
C ILE A 2 -10.99 4.44 -6.13
N VAL A 3 -10.62 3.33 -6.78
CA VAL A 3 -11.00 1.98 -6.32
C VAL A 3 -9.76 1.30 -5.77
N THR A 4 -9.85 0.72 -4.58
CA THR A 4 -8.73 -0.02 -3.97
C THR A 4 -9.09 -1.48 -3.82
N LEU A 5 -8.20 -2.36 -4.21
CA LEU A 5 -8.29 -3.80 -3.95
C LEU A 5 -7.31 -4.16 -2.84
N THR A 6 -7.80 -4.82 -1.82
CA THR A 6 -6.97 -5.54 -0.83
C THR A 6 -7.22 -7.03 -1.02
N ALA A 7 -6.36 -7.71 -1.79
CA ALA A 7 -6.59 -9.13 -2.09
C ALA A 7 -6.45 -10.04 -0.86
N ASN A 8 -5.67 -9.63 0.14
CA ASN A 8 -5.40 -10.39 1.37
C ASN A 8 -5.56 -9.50 2.63
N PRO A 9 -6.79 -9.09 2.96
CA PRO A 9 -7.06 -8.25 4.12
C PRO A 9 -6.73 -8.98 5.43
N ALA A 10 -6.57 -8.20 6.50
CA ALA A 10 -6.30 -8.73 7.82
C ALA A 10 -7.08 -7.98 8.90
N ILE A 11 -7.17 -8.59 10.08
CA ILE A 11 -7.34 -7.84 11.33
C ILE A 11 -5.94 -7.59 11.89
N ASP A 12 -5.53 -6.33 11.94
CA ASP A 12 -4.27 -5.96 12.56
C ASP A 12 -4.45 -5.84 14.07
N ARG A 13 -3.79 -6.71 14.83
CA ARG A 13 -3.79 -6.74 16.29
C ARG A 13 -2.47 -6.18 16.82
N ASN A 14 -2.52 -4.98 17.37
CA ASN A 14 -1.38 -4.34 18.01
C ASN A 14 -1.43 -4.57 19.52
N VAL A 15 -0.41 -5.22 20.04
CA VAL A 15 -0.26 -5.58 21.46
C VAL A 15 0.93 -4.82 22.03
N THR A 16 0.70 -4.07 23.11
CA THR A 16 1.77 -3.45 23.87
C THR A 16 2.04 -4.30 25.11
N VAL A 17 3.30 -4.68 25.33
CA VAL A 17 3.76 -5.42 26.50
C VAL A 17 4.66 -4.58 27.38
N ASP A 18 4.89 -5.00 28.60
CA ASP A 18 5.82 -4.35 29.52
C ASP A 18 7.26 -4.39 28.99
N ARG A 19 7.70 -5.58 28.55
CA ARG A 19 9.00 -5.82 27.91
C ARG A 19 8.92 -7.06 27.02
N LEU A 20 9.68 -7.07 25.94
CA LEU A 20 9.91 -8.27 25.13
C LEU A 20 11.15 -8.98 25.64
N VAL A 21 10.97 -10.18 26.18
CA VAL A 21 12.06 -11.04 26.69
C VAL A 21 11.89 -12.41 26.06
N PHE A 22 12.95 -12.94 25.44
CA PHE A 22 12.96 -14.30 24.93
C PHE A 22 13.09 -15.28 26.11
N GLU A 23 12.38 -16.42 26.03
CA GLU A 23 12.39 -17.49 27.03
C GLU A 23 11.75 -17.14 28.40
N ASP A 24 11.04 -15.97 28.48
CA ASP A 24 10.32 -15.56 29.68
C ASP A 24 8.94 -14.95 29.32
N ARG A 25 8.18 -14.58 30.31
CA ARG A 25 6.83 -14.03 30.17
C ARG A 25 6.87 -12.52 29.91
N ALA A 26 6.07 -12.09 28.97
CA ALA A 26 5.72 -10.68 28.76
C ALA A 26 4.25 -10.45 29.15
N TYR A 27 3.96 -9.36 29.83
CA TYR A 27 2.59 -9.04 30.23
C TYR A 27 1.97 -8.00 29.29
N ILE A 28 0.77 -8.31 28.80
CA ILE A 28 0.02 -7.41 27.92
C ILE A 28 -0.49 -6.21 28.72
N LEU A 29 -0.09 -5.02 28.32
CA LEU A 29 -0.54 -3.76 28.87
C LEU A 29 -1.75 -3.20 28.11
N SER A 30 -1.78 -3.36 26.79
CA SER A 30 -2.90 -2.93 25.96
C SER A 30 -3.01 -3.77 24.68
N THR A 31 -4.21 -3.84 24.13
CA THR A 31 -4.46 -4.43 22.83
C THR A 31 -5.38 -3.51 22.01
N ARG A 32 -5.00 -3.27 20.75
CA ARG A 32 -5.84 -2.57 19.78
C ARG A 32 -6.02 -3.44 18.56
N LYS A 33 -7.21 -3.38 17.96
CA LYS A 33 -7.52 -4.05 16.69
C LYS A 33 -7.98 -3.01 15.68
N ALA A 34 -7.61 -3.22 14.42
CA ALA A 34 -8.03 -2.38 13.30
C ALA A 34 -8.21 -3.22 12.04
N ALA A 35 -8.94 -2.69 11.07
CA ALA A 35 -8.90 -3.22 9.71
C ALA A 35 -7.50 -3.02 9.14
N GLY A 36 -6.94 -4.06 8.53
CA GLY A 36 -5.61 -4.04 7.93
C GLY A 36 -5.63 -4.45 6.47
N GLY A 37 -4.59 -4.03 5.77
CA GLY A 37 -4.36 -4.30 4.36
C GLY A 37 -4.09 -3.03 3.56
N ARG A 38 -3.10 -3.10 2.65
CA ARG A 38 -2.57 -1.91 1.94
C ARG A 38 -3.67 -1.11 1.22
N GLY A 39 -4.60 -1.77 0.53
CA GLY A 39 -5.70 -1.09 -0.19
C GLY A 39 -6.73 -0.45 0.76
N ILE A 40 -7.05 -1.10 1.89
CA ILE A 40 -7.91 -0.52 2.93
C ILE A 40 -7.23 0.72 3.52
N ASN A 41 -5.95 0.63 3.84
CA ASN A 41 -5.15 1.74 4.32
C ASN A 41 -5.14 2.91 3.31
N ALA A 42 -4.96 2.60 2.02
CA ALA A 42 -5.06 3.60 0.95
C ALA A 42 -6.44 4.27 0.91
N SER A 43 -7.55 3.51 1.08
CA SER A 43 -8.89 4.09 1.16
C SER A 43 -9.07 5.00 2.38
N CYS A 44 -8.48 4.66 3.53
CA CYS A 44 -8.49 5.53 4.71
C CYS A 44 -7.80 6.88 4.41
N VAL A 45 -6.66 6.87 3.73
CA VAL A 45 -5.95 8.10 3.32
C VAL A 45 -6.77 8.93 2.35
N ILE A 46 -7.32 8.29 1.29
CA ILE A 46 -8.13 8.97 0.28
C ILE A 46 -9.35 9.64 0.94
N ARG A 47 -9.99 8.96 1.88
CA ARG A 47 -11.10 9.49 2.66
C ARG A 47 -10.67 10.65 3.57
N ALA A 48 -9.53 10.52 4.26
CA ALA A 48 -8.98 11.59 5.08
C ALA A 48 -8.66 12.85 4.25
N PHE A 49 -8.42 12.70 2.94
CA PHE A 49 -8.23 13.80 1.98
C PHE A 49 -9.56 14.33 1.40
N GLY A 50 -10.70 13.85 1.90
CA GLY A 50 -12.02 14.29 1.47
C GLY A 50 -12.43 13.79 0.09
N ALA A 51 -11.78 12.74 -0.44
CA ALA A 51 -12.11 12.18 -1.74
C ALA A 51 -12.90 10.86 -1.61
N ASP A 52 -13.70 10.56 -2.65
CA ASP A 52 -14.46 9.33 -2.72
C ASP A 52 -13.58 8.15 -3.11
N THR A 53 -13.75 7.04 -2.38
CA THR A 53 -13.08 5.77 -2.63
C THR A 53 -14.03 4.59 -2.43
N LEU A 54 -13.76 3.48 -3.13
CA LEU A 54 -14.40 2.19 -2.93
C LEU A 54 -13.33 1.16 -2.59
N ALA A 55 -13.41 0.55 -1.40
CA ALA A 55 -12.54 -0.53 -1.01
C ALA A 55 -13.16 -1.88 -1.35
N ILE A 56 -12.44 -2.74 -2.07
CA ILE A 56 -12.84 -4.12 -2.41
C ILE A 56 -11.93 -5.09 -1.67
N ALA A 57 -12.50 -6.08 -0.99
CA ALA A 57 -11.73 -7.10 -0.27
C ALA A 57 -12.51 -8.41 -0.12
N PRO A 58 -11.82 -9.58 -0.05
CA PRO A 58 -12.44 -10.82 0.41
C PRO A 58 -12.76 -10.73 1.91
N CYS A 59 -13.82 -11.44 2.33
CA CYS A 59 -14.30 -11.38 3.70
C CYS A 59 -14.88 -12.73 4.12
N GLY A 60 -14.31 -13.37 5.13
CA GLY A 60 -14.76 -14.66 5.64
C GLY A 60 -14.49 -14.85 7.13
N GLY A 61 -15.28 -15.70 7.76
CA GLY A 61 -15.16 -16.07 9.16
C GLY A 61 -15.54 -14.98 10.16
N LYS A 62 -15.11 -15.15 11.40
CA LYS A 62 -15.35 -14.17 12.49
C LYS A 62 -14.54 -12.89 12.27
N SER A 63 -13.28 -13.04 11.85
CA SER A 63 -12.42 -11.90 11.52
C SER A 63 -12.96 -11.10 10.36
N GLY A 64 -13.63 -11.74 9.38
CA GLY A 64 -14.32 -11.03 8.30
C GLY A 64 -15.49 -10.19 8.78
N LYS A 65 -16.29 -10.67 9.73
CA LYS A 65 -17.36 -9.86 10.35
C LYS A 65 -16.78 -8.64 11.07
N LEU A 66 -15.70 -8.83 11.81
CA LEU A 66 -15.00 -7.73 12.48
C LEU A 66 -14.42 -6.72 11.47
N LEU A 67 -13.88 -7.19 10.34
CA LEU A 67 -13.42 -6.31 9.25
C LEU A 67 -14.58 -5.44 8.72
N GLU A 68 -15.75 -6.05 8.47
CA GLU A 68 -16.94 -5.34 7.99
C GLU A 68 -17.42 -4.26 8.99
N GLU A 69 -17.38 -4.57 10.29
CA GLU A 69 -17.71 -3.61 11.37
C GLU A 69 -16.73 -2.42 11.35
N PHE A 70 -15.42 -2.68 11.22
CA PHE A 70 -14.43 -1.60 11.11
C PHE A 70 -14.66 -0.76 9.86
N LEU A 71 -14.85 -1.38 8.68
CA LEU A 71 -15.05 -0.65 7.43
C LEU A 71 -16.31 0.20 7.47
N SER A 72 -17.39 -0.28 8.12
CA SER A 72 -18.63 0.49 8.30
C SER A 72 -18.42 1.78 9.08
N SER A 73 -17.39 1.86 9.93
CA SER A 73 -17.04 3.06 10.69
C SER A 73 -16.08 4.02 9.95
N CYS A 74 -15.47 3.58 8.84
CA CYS A 74 -14.46 4.37 8.13
C CYS A 74 -15.02 5.50 7.26
N GLY A 75 -16.33 5.51 6.99
CA GLY A 75 -17.01 6.59 6.24
C GLY A 75 -16.71 6.63 4.73
N PHE A 76 -16.30 5.52 4.13
CA PHE A 76 -16.15 5.31 2.69
C PHE A 76 -16.92 4.07 2.23
N ALA A 77 -17.18 3.97 0.92
CA ALA A 77 -17.86 2.81 0.35
C ALA A 77 -16.94 1.59 0.31
N PHE A 78 -17.47 0.41 0.57
CA PHE A 78 -16.76 -0.85 0.45
C PHE A 78 -17.63 -1.94 -0.15
N GLU A 79 -17.00 -2.91 -0.83
CA GLU A 79 -17.65 -4.10 -1.36
C GLU A 79 -16.85 -5.34 -0.94
N LEU A 80 -17.52 -6.25 -0.21
CA LEU A 80 -16.90 -7.44 0.35
C LEU A 80 -17.31 -8.69 -0.43
N VAL A 81 -16.33 -9.40 -0.95
CA VAL A 81 -16.52 -10.70 -1.60
C VAL A 81 -16.48 -11.78 -0.53
N ARG A 82 -17.62 -12.42 -0.26
CA ARG A 82 -17.72 -13.48 0.77
C ARG A 82 -16.91 -14.69 0.37
N VAL A 83 -16.01 -15.12 1.27
CA VAL A 83 -15.18 -16.32 1.15
C VAL A 83 -15.45 -17.27 2.31
N ARG A 84 -15.18 -18.57 2.09
CA ARG A 84 -15.45 -19.62 3.08
C ARG A 84 -14.56 -19.52 4.30
N ASN A 85 -13.25 -19.37 4.04
CA ASN A 85 -12.24 -19.41 5.08
C ASN A 85 -12.13 -18.06 5.80
N GLU A 86 -11.72 -18.10 7.05
CA GLU A 86 -11.52 -16.89 7.87
C GLU A 86 -10.34 -16.06 7.36
N ILE A 87 -10.50 -14.74 7.25
CA ILE A 87 -9.41 -13.84 6.90
C ILE A 87 -8.36 -13.81 8.02
N ARG A 88 -7.13 -13.49 7.65
CA ARG A 88 -5.96 -13.51 8.53
C ARG A 88 -5.99 -12.45 9.63
N THR A 89 -5.22 -12.73 10.69
CA THR A 89 -4.88 -11.75 11.73
C THR A 89 -3.37 -11.51 11.68
N ASN A 90 -2.95 -10.28 11.50
CA ASN A 90 -1.56 -9.89 11.71
C ASN A 90 -1.40 -9.41 13.15
N MET A 91 -0.31 -9.78 13.80
CA MET A 91 -0.03 -9.37 15.17
C MET A 91 1.29 -8.58 15.21
N THR A 92 1.23 -7.39 15.78
CA THR A 92 2.43 -6.63 16.16
C THR A 92 2.49 -6.60 17.68
N VAL A 93 3.57 -7.12 18.26
CA VAL A 93 3.85 -7.03 19.70
C VAL A 93 5.00 -6.06 19.88
N ALA A 94 4.77 -4.98 20.60
CA ALA A 94 5.79 -3.96 20.88
C ALA A 94 5.94 -3.73 22.39
N ASP A 95 7.16 -3.52 22.86
CA ASP A 95 7.42 -3.14 24.24
C ASP A 95 7.55 -1.62 24.40
N ARG A 96 7.67 -1.19 25.68
CA ARG A 96 7.84 0.23 26.01
C ARG A 96 9.18 0.82 25.56
N ASN A 97 10.16 -0.03 25.24
CA ASN A 97 11.49 0.38 24.81
C ASN A 97 11.60 0.51 23.28
N GLY A 98 10.51 0.22 22.55
CA GLY A 98 10.46 0.31 21.09
C GLY A 98 10.89 -0.96 20.36
N LEU A 99 11.22 -2.06 21.06
CA LEU A 99 11.42 -3.35 20.43
C LEU A 99 10.07 -3.91 19.94
N ALA A 100 10.00 -4.39 18.70
CA ALA A 100 8.76 -4.92 18.15
C ALA A 100 8.98 -6.18 17.31
N ILE A 101 8.03 -7.10 17.41
CA ILE A 101 7.93 -8.30 16.57
C ILE A 101 6.64 -8.23 15.77
N LYS A 102 6.73 -8.52 14.47
CA LYS A 102 5.57 -8.64 13.57
C LYS A 102 5.38 -10.09 13.18
N LEU A 103 4.18 -10.60 13.40
CA LEU A 103 3.73 -11.94 13.06
C LEU A 103 2.60 -11.81 12.05
N ASN A 104 2.87 -12.16 10.79
CA ASN A 104 1.88 -12.06 9.72
C ASN A 104 1.46 -13.46 9.29
N GLU A 105 0.17 -13.74 9.34
CA GLU A 105 -0.41 -14.96 8.76
C GLU A 105 -0.41 -14.87 7.23
N LYS A 106 -0.32 -16.02 6.56
CA LYS A 106 -0.36 -16.11 5.08
C LYS A 106 -1.71 -15.67 4.50
N GLY A 107 -2.78 -15.83 5.26
CA GLY A 107 -4.14 -15.59 4.83
C GLY A 107 -4.89 -16.87 4.47
N PRO A 108 -6.21 -16.75 4.19
CA PRO A 108 -7.05 -17.89 3.86
C PRO A 108 -6.74 -18.44 2.47
N GLU A 109 -6.83 -19.76 2.31
CA GLU A 109 -6.86 -20.36 0.98
C GLU A 109 -8.20 -20.04 0.31
N LEU A 110 -8.14 -19.44 -0.89
CA LEU A 110 -9.29 -19.13 -1.73
C LEU A 110 -9.49 -20.20 -2.80
N THR A 111 -10.74 -20.63 -2.99
CA THR A 111 -11.11 -21.51 -4.08
C THR A 111 -11.10 -20.74 -5.44
N ALA A 112 -10.95 -21.47 -6.55
CA ALA A 112 -11.02 -20.86 -7.88
C ALA A 112 -12.32 -20.08 -8.14
N THR A 113 -13.45 -20.52 -7.56
CA THR A 113 -14.73 -19.82 -7.64
C THR A 113 -14.70 -18.50 -6.86
N GLU A 114 -14.06 -18.46 -5.71
CA GLU A 114 -13.92 -17.24 -4.90
C GLU A 114 -12.98 -16.24 -5.56
N VAL A 115 -11.85 -16.73 -6.11
CA VAL A 115 -10.94 -15.92 -6.93
C VAL A 115 -11.67 -15.31 -8.13
N GLY A 116 -12.46 -16.12 -8.86
CA GLY A 116 -13.25 -15.63 -10.00
C GLY A 116 -14.29 -14.58 -9.61
N ARG A 117 -14.93 -14.71 -8.42
CA ARG A 117 -15.85 -13.68 -7.91
C ARG A 117 -15.12 -12.40 -7.56
N LEU A 118 -13.95 -12.48 -6.89
CA LEU A 118 -13.15 -11.32 -6.54
C LEU A 118 -12.69 -10.58 -7.81
N GLU A 119 -12.16 -11.31 -8.79
CA GLU A 119 -11.76 -10.75 -10.08
C GLU A 119 -12.94 -10.06 -10.79
N LYS A 120 -14.10 -10.72 -10.85
CA LYS A 120 -15.32 -10.17 -11.46
C LYS A 120 -15.74 -8.87 -10.77
N THR A 121 -15.77 -8.85 -9.44
CA THR A 121 -16.13 -7.65 -8.66
C THR A 121 -15.21 -6.48 -8.99
N VAL A 122 -13.88 -6.69 -9.02
CA VAL A 122 -12.94 -5.61 -9.39
C VAL A 122 -13.19 -5.15 -10.82
N ARG A 123 -13.34 -6.07 -11.78
CA ARG A 123 -13.58 -5.75 -13.22
C ARG A 123 -14.85 -4.93 -13.44
N GLN A 124 -15.90 -5.14 -12.66
CA GLN A 124 -17.14 -4.35 -12.74
C GLN A 124 -16.94 -2.88 -12.42
N HIS A 125 -15.95 -2.56 -11.57
CA HIS A 125 -15.65 -1.18 -11.17
C HIS A 125 -14.56 -0.50 -12.01
N LEU A 126 -13.80 -1.24 -12.85
CA LEU A 126 -12.70 -0.66 -13.62
C LEU A 126 -13.15 0.53 -14.47
N LYS A 127 -14.27 0.42 -15.20
CA LYS A 127 -14.74 1.47 -16.10
C LYS A 127 -15.11 2.78 -15.36
N SER A 128 -15.55 2.69 -14.12
CA SER A 128 -15.91 3.85 -13.29
C SER A 128 -14.75 4.35 -12.44
N ALA A 129 -13.68 3.56 -12.33
CA ALA A 129 -12.50 3.93 -11.56
C ALA A 129 -11.63 4.91 -12.35
N SER A 130 -11.25 6.02 -11.70
CA SER A 130 -10.22 6.91 -12.24
C SER A 130 -8.81 6.33 -12.05
N TRP A 131 -8.62 5.61 -10.93
CA TRP A 131 -7.40 4.91 -10.56
C TRP A 131 -7.77 3.66 -9.74
N PRO A 132 -7.67 2.44 -10.31
CA PRO A 132 -7.59 1.21 -9.53
C PRO A 132 -6.21 1.08 -8.86
N LEU A 133 -6.22 0.92 -7.53
CA LEU A 133 -5.05 0.58 -6.72
C LEU A 133 -5.13 -0.91 -6.39
N LEU A 134 -4.21 -1.69 -6.92
CA LEU A 134 -4.10 -3.13 -6.69
C LEU A 134 -3.04 -3.35 -5.62
N CYS A 135 -3.46 -3.81 -4.43
CA CYS A 135 -2.62 -3.68 -3.25
C CYS A 135 -2.47 -4.97 -2.45
N GLY A 136 -1.24 -5.17 -1.97
CA GLY A 136 -0.86 -6.20 -1.01
C GLY A 136 -0.50 -7.54 -1.64
N SER A 137 -0.15 -8.49 -0.78
CA SER A 137 0.14 -9.87 -1.17
C SER A 137 -1.13 -10.62 -1.58
N LEU A 138 -0.99 -11.66 -2.36
CA LEU A 138 -2.07 -12.57 -2.67
C LEU A 138 -2.21 -13.65 -1.57
N PRO A 139 -3.44 -14.04 -1.19
CA PRO A 139 -3.63 -15.17 -0.29
C PRO A 139 -3.43 -16.51 -1.01
N PRO A 140 -3.19 -17.62 -0.30
CA PRO A 140 -3.09 -18.95 -0.89
C PRO A 140 -4.28 -19.27 -1.81
N GLY A 141 -4.01 -20.00 -2.90
CA GLY A 141 -5.02 -20.35 -3.91
C GLY A 141 -5.30 -19.27 -4.95
N VAL A 142 -4.81 -18.05 -4.78
CA VAL A 142 -4.87 -17.00 -5.80
C VAL A 142 -3.63 -17.12 -6.71
N PRO A 143 -3.81 -17.28 -8.03
CA PRO A 143 -2.68 -17.40 -8.96
C PRO A 143 -1.82 -16.12 -8.99
N ALA A 144 -0.51 -16.25 -9.17
CA ALA A 144 0.43 -15.13 -9.24
C ALA A 144 0.08 -14.11 -10.35
N ASP A 145 -0.55 -14.55 -11.43
CA ASP A 145 -1.01 -13.69 -12.54
C ASP A 145 -2.30 -12.87 -12.25
N PHE A 146 -2.83 -12.95 -11.03
CA PHE A 146 -4.09 -12.31 -10.69
C PHE A 146 -4.07 -10.80 -10.92
N TYR A 147 -3.03 -10.10 -10.46
CA TYR A 147 -2.88 -8.67 -10.72
C TYR A 147 -2.62 -8.38 -12.19
N ALA A 148 -1.83 -9.19 -12.88
CA ALA A 148 -1.59 -9.09 -14.32
C ALA A 148 -2.91 -9.09 -15.10
N ARG A 149 -3.81 -10.03 -14.80
CA ARG A 149 -5.13 -10.11 -15.45
C ARG A 149 -6.01 -8.88 -15.22
N LEU A 150 -5.92 -8.27 -14.02
CA LEU A 150 -6.65 -7.04 -13.70
C LEU A 150 -6.06 -5.83 -14.42
N ILE A 151 -4.72 -5.72 -14.48
CA ILE A 151 -4.01 -4.66 -15.21
C ILE A 151 -4.32 -4.76 -16.70
N HIS A 152 -4.25 -5.96 -17.29
CA HIS A 152 -4.63 -6.19 -18.66
C HIS A 152 -6.08 -5.73 -18.96
N ALA A 153 -7.02 -6.09 -18.07
CA ALA A 153 -8.42 -5.69 -18.22
C ALA A 153 -8.61 -4.17 -18.11
N ALA A 154 -7.87 -3.50 -17.24
CA ALA A 154 -7.88 -2.06 -17.09
C ALA A 154 -7.28 -1.37 -18.33
N SER A 155 -6.12 -1.83 -18.81
CA SER A 155 -5.44 -1.32 -20.00
C SER A 155 -6.32 -1.37 -21.25
N LYS A 156 -7.05 -2.46 -21.46
CA LYS A 156 -8.03 -2.57 -22.58
C LYS A 156 -9.16 -1.54 -22.53
N GLN A 157 -9.40 -0.95 -21.38
CA GLN A 157 -10.41 0.10 -21.17
C GLN A 157 -9.79 1.49 -21.07
N GLY A 158 -8.48 1.63 -21.29
CA GLY A 158 -7.75 2.90 -21.15
C GLY A 158 -7.65 3.39 -19.70
N VAL A 159 -7.83 2.50 -18.73
CA VAL A 159 -7.81 2.84 -17.29
C VAL A 159 -6.39 2.67 -16.74
N LYS A 160 -5.86 3.73 -16.14
CA LYS A 160 -4.54 3.74 -15.50
C LYS A 160 -4.57 2.99 -14.16
N THR A 161 -3.55 2.17 -13.89
CA THR A 161 -3.46 1.36 -12.66
C THR A 161 -2.26 1.74 -11.82
N LEU A 162 -2.41 1.61 -10.50
CA LEU A 162 -1.30 1.62 -9.56
C LEU A 162 -1.22 0.25 -8.88
N LEU A 163 -0.03 -0.35 -8.90
CA LEU A 163 0.27 -1.62 -8.24
C LEU A 163 1.18 -1.38 -7.04
N ASP A 164 0.73 -1.82 -5.87
CA ASP A 164 1.48 -1.83 -4.60
C ASP A 164 1.51 -3.25 -4.04
N ALA A 165 2.36 -4.09 -4.63
CA ALA A 165 2.54 -5.50 -4.30
C ALA A 165 4.03 -5.85 -4.25
N ASP A 166 4.36 -7.07 -3.88
CA ASP A 166 5.71 -7.63 -3.92
C ASP A 166 5.66 -9.13 -4.25
N GLY A 167 6.84 -9.75 -4.50
CA GLY A 167 6.94 -11.17 -4.80
C GLY A 167 6.54 -11.53 -6.24
N GLU A 168 6.19 -12.80 -6.44
CA GLU A 168 5.91 -13.37 -7.76
C GLU A 168 4.74 -12.67 -8.46
N GLU A 169 3.75 -12.21 -7.71
CA GLU A 169 2.61 -11.46 -8.24
C GLU A 169 2.98 -10.08 -8.79
N PHE A 170 4.04 -9.47 -8.24
CA PHE A 170 4.57 -8.22 -8.76
C PHE A 170 5.31 -8.47 -10.09
N ASP A 171 6.16 -9.51 -10.13
CA ASP A 171 6.91 -9.87 -11.33
C ASP A 171 5.95 -10.18 -12.50
N ALA A 172 4.96 -11.03 -12.27
CA ALA A 172 3.96 -11.36 -13.27
C ALA A 172 3.15 -10.14 -13.75
N ALA A 173 2.92 -9.17 -12.87
CA ALA A 173 2.17 -7.97 -13.19
C ALA A 173 2.94 -6.98 -14.08
N LEU A 174 4.28 -6.97 -14.04
CA LEU A 174 5.11 -6.08 -14.86
C LEU A 174 4.96 -6.36 -16.36
N ASP A 175 4.71 -7.61 -16.75
CA ASP A 175 4.47 -8.00 -18.15
C ASP A 175 3.25 -7.29 -18.77
N GLU A 176 2.27 -6.93 -17.93
CA GLU A 176 1.03 -6.22 -18.36
C GLU A 176 1.13 -4.70 -18.24
N ARG A 177 2.30 -4.17 -17.97
CA ARG A 177 2.64 -2.75 -17.97
C ARG A 177 1.74 -1.90 -17.05
N PRO A 178 1.75 -2.12 -15.73
CA PRO A 178 1.06 -1.23 -14.80
C PRO A 178 1.52 0.22 -14.99
N THR A 179 0.59 1.17 -14.92
CA THR A 179 0.93 2.59 -15.15
C THR A 179 1.91 3.10 -14.11
N VAL A 180 1.70 2.71 -12.84
CA VAL A 180 2.58 3.07 -11.72
C VAL A 180 2.78 1.86 -10.83
N VAL A 181 4.01 1.66 -10.35
CA VAL A 181 4.33 0.71 -9.27
C VAL A 181 5.00 1.44 -8.11
N THR A 182 4.75 0.98 -6.87
CA THR A 182 5.22 1.67 -5.66
C THR A 182 6.05 0.76 -4.73
N PRO A 183 7.13 0.13 -5.20
CA PRO A 183 7.97 -0.71 -4.36
C PRO A 183 8.67 0.13 -3.27
N ASN A 184 8.93 -0.49 -2.11
CA ASN A 184 9.87 0.05 -1.16
C ASN A 184 11.29 -0.46 -1.44
N GLN A 185 12.28 0.09 -0.74
CA GLN A 185 13.68 -0.30 -0.92
C GLN A 185 13.89 -1.81 -0.78
N GLN A 186 13.32 -2.45 0.26
CA GLN A 186 13.51 -3.88 0.52
C GLN A 186 12.85 -4.76 -0.55
N GLU A 187 11.69 -4.35 -1.05
CA GLU A 187 11.00 -5.01 -2.16
C GLU A 187 11.82 -4.90 -3.44
N ALA A 188 12.36 -3.71 -3.74
CA ALA A 188 13.26 -3.51 -4.88
C ALA A 188 14.57 -4.31 -4.75
N GLU A 189 15.15 -4.39 -3.55
CA GLU A 189 16.34 -5.20 -3.28
C GLU A 189 16.09 -6.70 -3.53
N ARG A 190 14.93 -7.21 -3.10
CA ARG A 190 14.53 -8.60 -3.36
C ARG A 190 14.30 -8.85 -4.85
N LEU A 191 13.54 -7.99 -5.51
CA LEU A 191 13.22 -8.08 -6.94
C LEU A 191 14.48 -8.09 -7.80
N LEU A 192 15.42 -7.21 -7.49
CA LEU A 192 16.65 -7.05 -8.27
C LEU A 192 17.80 -7.93 -7.79
N ASN A 193 17.59 -8.70 -6.71
CA ASN A 193 18.62 -9.47 -6.01
C ASN A 193 19.92 -8.65 -5.79
N ARG A 194 19.76 -7.42 -5.30
CA ARG A 194 20.85 -6.46 -5.13
C ARG A 194 20.57 -5.52 -3.96
N VAL A 195 21.55 -5.32 -3.09
CA VAL A 195 21.47 -4.34 -1.98
C VAL A 195 21.61 -2.91 -2.52
N LEU A 196 20.75 -2.02 -2.06
CA LEU A 196 20.70 -0.62 -2.48
C LEU A 196 21.21 0.28 -1.35
N LEU A 197 22.44 0.80 -1.47
CA LEU A 197 23.10 1.57 -0.42
C LEU A 197 23.23 3.07 -0.74
N THR A 198 23.32 3.41 -2.01
CA THR A 198 23.62 4.78 -2.46
C THR A 198 22.47 5.36 -3.25
N ARG A 199 22.47 6.69 -3.38
CA ARG A 199 21.49 7.40 -4.20
C ARG A 199 21.50 6.91 -5.67
N ASN A 200 22.68 6.63 -6.22
CA ASN A 200 22.80 6.10 -7.58
C ASN A 200 22.18 4.69 -7.69
N HIS A 201 22.37 3.84 -6.65
CA HIS A 201 21.69 2.53 -6.63
C HIS A 201 20.17 2.64 -6.63
N PHE A 202 19.59 3.65 -5.96
CA PHE A 202 18.14 3.86 -5.97
C PHE A 202 17.64 4.32 -7.34
N GLN A 203 18.41 5.21 -8.00
CA GLN A 203 18.11 5.64 -9.36
C GLN A 203 18.15 4.45 -10.33
N GLU A 204 19.29 3.72 -10.37
CA GLU A 204 19.46 2.54 -11.20
C GLU A 204 18.36 1.48 -10.95
N ALA A 205 17.96 1.29 -9.69
CA ALA A 205 16.90 0.35 -9.33
C ALA A 205 15.55 0.79 -9.88
N ALA A 206 15.18 2.07 -9.74
CA ALA A 206 13.94 2.60 -10.27
C ALA A 206 13.89 2.52 -11.80
N GLU A 207 14.98 2.87 -12.49
CA GLU A 207 15.12 2.75 -13.94
C GLU A 207 15.01 1.30 -14.41
N ARG A 208 15.68 0.38 -13.70
CA ARG A 208 15.68 -1.05 -14.04
C ARG A 208 14.27 -1.65 -13.87
N ILE A 209 13.58 -1.35 -12.77
CA ILE A 209 12.20 -1.83 -12.55
C ILE A 209 11.27 -1.26 -13.62
N ARG A 210 11.43 0.02 -13.99
CA ARG A 210 10.69 0.60 -15.11
C ARG A 210 10.98 -0.15 -16.41
N GLY A 211 12.22 -0.48 -16.68
CA GLY A 211 12.64 -1.27 -17.85
C GLY A 211 12.08 -2.70 -17.88
N MET A 212 11.66 -3.25 -16.73
CA MET A 212 10.99 -4.56 -16.64
C MET A 212 9.52 -4.51 -17.06
N GLY A 213 8.94 -3.31 -17.29
CA GLY A 213 7.57 -3.18 -17.82
C GLY A 213 6.72 -2.11 -17.17
N ALA A 214 7.06 -1.59 -15.99
CA ALA A 214 6.28 -0.53 -15.36
C ALA A 214 6.33 0.78 -16.18
N GLY A 215 5.20 1.48 -16.32
CA GLY A 215 5.17 2.82 -16.94
C GLY A 215 5.97 3.81 -16.12
N SER A 216 5.71 3.89 -14.82
CA SER A 216 6.48 4.69 -13.86
C SER A 216 6.70 3.91 -12.57
N VAL A 217 7.81 4.17 -11.90
CA VAL A 217 8.20 3.57 -10.62
C VAL A 217 8.32 4.65 -9.57
N VAL A 218 7.72 4.47 -8.41
CA VAL A 218 7.89 5.32 -7.23
C VAL A 218 8.54 4.48 -6.13
N LEU A 219 9.85 4.50 -6.06
CA LEU A 219 10.65 3.76 -5.09
C LEU A 219 10.67 4.51 -3.76
N SER A 220 10.00 3.99 -2.74
CA SER A 220 9.98 4.57 -1.40
C SER A 220 11.22 4.19 -0.59
N LEU A 221 11.83 5.17 0.10
CA LEU A 221 13.12 5.07 0.78
C LEU A 221 13.00 5.38 2.30
N GLY A 222 11.81 5.22 2.87
CA GLY A 222 11.53 5.54 4.28
C GLY A 222 11.80 7.01 4.60
N ALA A 223 12.56 7.29 5.65
CA ALA A 223 12.89 8.65 6.08
C ALA A 223 13.69 9.48 5.04
N ARG A 224 14.23 8.82 4.01
CA ARG A 224 14.93 9.50 2.91
C ARG A 224 14.01 10.01 1.81
N GLY A 225 12.70 9.70 1.87
CA GLY A 225 11.70 10.13 0.90
C GLY A 225 11.45 9.10 -0.19
N ALA A 226 11.45 9.53 -1.44
CA ALA A 226 11.22 8.64 -2.58
C ALA A 226 11.96 9.11 -3.83
N MET A 227 12.24 8.15 -4.71
CA MET A 227 12.75 8.38 -6.06
C MET A 227 11.76 7.83 -7.08
N ALA A 228 11.51 8.57 -8.16
CA ALA A 228 10.63 8.10 -9.22
C ALA A 228 11.36 8.08 -10.56
N ALA A 229 11.21 6.96 -11.29
CA ALA A 229 11.53 6.86 -12.70
C ALA A 229 10.24 6.92 -13.50
N LEU A 230 10.07 7.95 -14.32
CA LEU A 230 8.84 8.22 -15.04
C LEU A 230 8.85 7.61 -16.44
N GLU A 231 7.66 7.49 -17.03
CA GLU A 231 7.45 6.96 -18.38
C GLU A 231 8.24 7.72 -19.45
N ASP A 232 8.38 9.05 -19.30
CA ASP A 232 9.16 9.91 -20.21
C ASP A 232 10.69 9.78 -20.04
N GLY A 233 11.14 8.92 -19.15
CA GLY A 233 12.55 8.68 -18.82
C GLY A 233 13.12 9.62 -17.76
N SER A 234 12.38 10.64 -17.33
CA SER A 234 12.88 11.55 -16.28
C SER A 234 12.93 10.88 -14.91
N ILE A 235 13.92 11.29 -14.12
CA ILE A 235 14.13 10.84 -12.76
C ILE A 235 13.85 11.98 -11.80
N LEU A 236 12.96 11.73 -10.85
CA LEU A 236 12.58 12.66 -9.79
C LEU A 236 13.03 12.16 -8.43
N GLU A 237 13.36 13.07 -7.56
CA GLU A 237 13.59 12.80 -6.15
C GLU A 237 12.75 13.73 -5.28
N ALA A 238 12.11 13.19 -4.27
CA ALA A 238 11.40 13.96 -3.24
C ALA A 238 11.95 13.62 -1.87
N VAL A 239 12.40 14.64 -1.14
CA VAL A 239 13.02 14.51 0.19
C VAL A 239 12.11 15.20 1.22
N PRO A 240 11.65 14.46 2.25
CA PRO A 240 10.83 15.03 3.31
C PRO A 240 11.66 15.87 4.29
N PRO A 241 11.03 16.74 5.07
CA PRO A 241 11.69 17.33 6.25
C PRO A 241 12.02 16.22 7.27
N ARG A 242 13.05 16.45 8.08
CA ARG A 242 13.34 15.57 9.23
C ARG A 242 12.20 15.67 10.23
N VAL A 243 11.66 14.52 10.61
CA VAL A 243 10.58 14.39 11.59
C VAL A 243 10.89 13.24 12.55
N GLU A 244 10.35 13.30 13.75
CA GLU A 244 10.31 12.16 14.64
C GLU A 244 9.18 11.23 14.18
N ALA A 245 9.52 10.01 13.79
CA ALA A 245 8.56 9.00 13.38
C ALA A 245 8.15 8.16 14.59
N LEU A 246 6.85 8.19 14.91
CA LEU A 246 6.26 7.37 15.98
C LEU A 246 5.86 5.99 15.48
N CYS A 247 5.31 5.91 14.27
CA CYS A 247 4.93 4.64 13.64
C CYS A 247 5.04 4.72 12.12
N PRO A 248 6.03 4.09 11.48
CA PRO A 248 6.19 4.10 10.03
C PRO A 248 5.28 3.10 9.30
N ILE A 249 4.49 2.29 10.03
CA ILE A 249 3.59 1.30 9.43
C ILE A 249 2.47 2.03 8.68
N GLY A 250 2.21 1.64 7.42
CA GLY A 250 1.23 2.29 6.56
C GLY A 250 1.72 3.55 5.85
N ALA A 251 2.97 4.01 6.11
CA ALA A 251 3.51 5.18 5.41
C ALA A 251 3.67 4.96 3.89
N GLY A 252 4.00 3.75 3.45
CA GLY A 252 4.02 3.36 2.04
C GLY A 252 2.62 3.41 1.42
N ASP A 253 1.62 2.87 2.12
CA ASP A 253 0.22 2.90 1.67
C ASP A 253 -0.28 4.34 1.54
N ALA A 254 0.10 5.21 2.49
CA ALA A 254 -0.21 6.63 2.46
C ALA A 254 0.47 7.34 1.28
N LEU A 255 1.72 6.99 0.97
CA LEU A 255 2.43 7.50 -0.19
C LEU A 255 1.71 7.11 -1.48
N ALA A 256 1.41 5.82 -1.68
CA ALA A 256 0.75 5.31 -2.88
C ALA A 256 -0.63 5.95 -3.08
N ALA A 257 -1.43 6.04 -2.01
CA ALA A 257 -2.76 6.64 -2.03
C ALA A 257 -2.73 8.13 -2.39
N ALA A 258 -1.84 8.91 -1.76
CA ALA A 258 -1.72 10.34 -2.00
C ALA A 258 -1.15 10.64 -3.40
N TYR A 259 -0.23 9.81 -3.89
CA TYR A 259 0.29 9.87 -5.26
C TYR A 259 -0.84 9.71 -6.29
N ALA A 260 -1.65 8.67 -6.17
CA ALA A 260 -2.78 8.43 -7.06
C ALA A 260 -3.87 9.52 -6.91
N TRP A 261 -4.14 9.98 -5.68
CA TRP A 261 -5.08 11.08 -5.42
C TRP A 261 -4.64 12.38 -6.08
N SER A 262 -3.36 12.72 -6.04
CA SER A 262 -2.81 13.91 -6.69
C SER A 262 -2.91 13.79 -8.21
N LEU A 263 -2.47 12.68 -8.81
CA LEU A 263 -2.55 12.45 -10.26
C LEU A 263 -3.98 12.49 -10.81
N ARG A 264 -4.96 12.09 -10.01
CA ARG A 264 -6.38 12.21 -10.39
C ARG A 264 -6.82 13.66 -10.51
N ARG A 265 -6.29 14.57 -9.69
CA ARG A 265 -6.66 15.99 -9.65
C ARG A 265 -5.85 16.83 -10.62
N ASN A 266 -4.58 16.54 -10.67
CA ASN A 266 -3.60 17.21 -11.53
C ASN A 266 -2.60 16.16 -12.02
N PRO A 267 -2.50 15.91 -13.34
CA PRO A 267 -1.61 14.88 -13.89
C PRO A 267 -0.14 15.33 -13.93
N ASP A 268 0.34 15.95 -12.86
CA ASP A 268 1.74 16.35 -12.66
C ASP A 268 2.43 15.33 -11.73
N PRO A 269 3.36 14.50 -12.25
CA PRO A 269 4.06 13.51 -11.44
C PRO A 269 5.00 14.12 -10.39
N VAL A 270 5.49 15.35 -10.58
CA VAL A 270 6.32 16.06 -9.59
C VAL A 270 5.48 16.42 -8.38
N ASP A 271 4.30 16.99 -8.61
CA ASP A 271 3.34 17.33 -7.56
C ASP A 271 2.84 16.04 -6.86
N ALA A 272 2.53 14.99 -7.62
CA ALA A 272 2.08 13.72 -7.08
C ALA A 272 3.14 13.07 -6.18
N LEU A 273 4.41 13.05 -6.59
CA LEU A 273 5.50 12.52 -5.79
C LEU A 273 5.66 13.30 -4.48
N ARG A 274 5.54 14.63 -4.55
CA ARG A 274 5.58 15.52 -3.39
C ARG A 274 4.46 15.22 -2.40
N TRP A 275 3.21 15.07 -2.88
CA TRP A 275 2.06 14.68 -2.05
C TRP A 275 2.23 13.28 -1.44
N GLY A 276 2.71 12.31 -2.22
CA GLY A 276 2.99 10.96 -1.74
C GLY A 276 3.97 10.95 -0.57
N VAL A 277 5.13 11.59 -0.74
CA VAL A 277 6.16 11.69 0.32
C VAL A 277 5.64 12.45 1.53
N ALA A 278 4.86 13.52 1.31
CA ALA A 278 4.26 14.28 2.40
C ALA A 278 3.28 13.44 3.23
N ALA A 279 2.41 12.67 2.57
CA ALA A 279 1.42 11.82 3.23
C ALA A 279 2.06 10.68 4.04
N GLY A 280 3.07 10.00 3.45
CA GLY A 280 3.83 8.98 4.17
C GLY A 280 4.54 9.54 5.40
N THR A 281 5.18 10.71 5.25
CA THR A 281 5.90 11.38 6.35
C THR A 281 4.95 11.89 7.43
N ALA A 282 3.82 12.50 7.05
CA ALA A 282 2.83 13.00 8.01
C ALA A 282 2.18 11.85 8.80
N SER A 283 1.86 10.74 8.13
CA SER A 283 1.27 9.56 8.78
C SER A 283 2.25 8.88 9.73
N ALA A 284 3.54 8.80 9.38
CA ALA A 284 4.56 8.22 10.25
C ALA A 284 4.75 8.96 11.58
N ARG A 285 4.32 10.22 11.69
CA ARG A 285 4.35 11.02 12.94
C ARG A 285 3.20 10.67 13.90
N LEU A 286 2.21 9.91 13.44
CA LEU A 286 1.05 9.54 14.24
C LEU A 286 1.29 8.25 15.01
N PRO A 287 0.67 8.08 16.21
CA PRO A 287 0.80 6.84 16.96
C PRO A 287 -0.02 5.71 16.33
N GLY A 288 0.55 4.52 16.29
CA GLY A 288 -0.08 3.34 15.72
C GLY A 288 -0.28 3.46 14.20
N VAL A 289 -1.06 2.55 13.62
CA VAL A 289 -1.43 2.64 12.20
C VAL A 289 -2.54 3.67 12.06
N SER A 290 -2.14 4.91 11.77
CA SER A 290 -3.04 6.06 11.62
C SER A 290 -2.63 6.88 10.40
N PHE A 291 -3.59 7.54 9.77
CA PHE A 291 -3.34 8.31 8.55
C PHE A 291 -3.60 9.79 8.77
N ALA A 292 -2.67 10.60 8.31
CA ALA A 292 -2.74 12.04 8.44
C ALA A 292 -3.91 12.64 7.64
N SER A 293 -4.55 13.66 8.19
CA SER A 293 -5.53 14.46 7.45
C SER A 293 -4.87 15.22 6.30
N LEU A 294 -5.70 15.75 5.39
CA LEU A 294 -5.21 16.60 4.30
C LEU A 294 -4.41 17.81 4.82
N ASP A 295 -4.87 18.43 5.89
CA ASP A 295 -4.20 19.62 6.45
C ASP A 295 -2.85 19.26 7.11
N GLN A 296 -2.79 18.18 7.89
CA GLN A 296 -1.53 17.67 8.44
C GLN A 296 -0.54 17.29 7.32
N THR A 297 -1.05 16.71 6.25
CA THR A 297 -0.23 16.37 5.07
C THR A 297 0.24 17.63 4.35
N ARG A 298 -0.60 18.67 4.22
CA ARG A 298 -0.26 19.94 3.57
C ARG A 298 0.88 20.68 4.30
N GLU A 299 0.90 20.63 5.63
CA GLU A 299 2.00 21.20 6.42
C GLU A 299 3.35 20.55 6.07
N VAL A 300 3.37 19.23 5.90
CA VAL A 300 4.57 18.50 5.48
C VAL A 300 4.88 18.77 4.01
N TYR A 301 3.86 18.78 3.13
CA TYR A 301 4.00 19.04 1.70
C TYR A 301 4.74 20.35 1.40
N GLN A 302 4.45 21.41 2.15
CA GLN A 302 5.14 22.71 1.99
C GLN A 302 6.65 22.62 2.24
N ARG A 303 7.11 21.61 2.97
CA ARG A 303 8.50 21.41 3.39
C ARG A 303 9.21 20.28 2.64
N VAL A 304 8.48 19.51 1.82
CA VAL A 304 9.09 18.49 0.93
C VAL A 304 9.81 19.23 -0.22
N THR A 305 11.07 18.88 -0.43
CA THR A 305 11.82 19.36 -1.59
C THR A 305 11.78 18.33 -2.71
N THR A 306 11.53 18.79 -3.93
CA THR A 306 11.54 17.95 -5.13
C THR A 306 12.59 18.45 -6.11
N ARG A 307 13.26 17.53 -6.80
CA ARG A 307 14.20 17.85 -7.86
C ARG A 307 14.12 16.83 -9.00
N ARG A 308 14.28 17.29 -10.21
CA ARG A 308 14.57 16.43 -11.37
C ARG A 308 16.07 16.16 -11.37
N ILE A 309 16.48 14.91 -11.59
CA ILE A 309 17.88 14.47 -11.54
C ILE A 309 18.40 14.24 -12.96
N ALA A 310 17.57 13.66 -13.80
CA ALA A 310 17.82 13.36 -15.20
C ALA A 310 16.51 13.43 -15.99
#